data_94a1cd55eb0d78fdc65d5d2434c113d9
#
_entry.id   94a1cd55eb0d78fdc65d5d2434c113d9
#
_cell.length_a   1.000
_cell.length_b   1.000
_cell.length_c   1.000
_cell.angle_alpha   90.00
_cell.angle_beta   90.00
_cell.angle_gamma   90.00
#
_symmetry.space_group_name_H-M   'P 1'
#
loop_
_entity.id
_entity.type
_entity.pdbx_description
1 polymer ?
#
loop_
_entity_poly.entity_id
_entity_poly.type
_entity_poly.pdbx_seq_one_letter_code
_entity_poly.pdbx_strand_id
1 'polypeptide(L)'
;MKTRNLCLTVSITAAGVVIMIAALGPASILGQTTTVRTPWGDPDLQGIWGNPYVMPLERPKQFGTREFLTKEEIAAEERRLRELAKGPGRDNRDGTGTEKDVARAYNEHWLGDPSLLRSTRTSMIIDPPDGRIPPLTAAAQQRIAAKKEYLAALLQGTSGGKPGPISPRRNEPPPDYNLDRMNRSDGPEDRGGPERCFGTNMPVLLQSGSFGGVARIVQTRGAVSINYDIGQGQGFSRVIPITNAPHLPSRIRERWGDARGHWEGDTLVVDVTNFNQRNEYHDSRENLHLIERYKRIDANTLSYQVTIEDPTTWTRPWTAVQELKKNSDQKNQVYEGNCHEGNYGLIGMLANTRAAEKAFAEGRGPDPATQDNATGGAGRRIE
;
A
#
# COMPACT_ATOMS: atom_id res chain seq x y z
N MET A 1 67.93 37.21 -71.68
CA MET A 1 66.79 38.15 -71.89
C MET A 1 65.65 37.75 -70.96
N LYS A 2 65.25 38.68 -70.09
CA LYS A 2 63.97 38.84 -69.38
C LYS A 2 63.47 37.63 -68.52
N THR A 3 63.70 37.59 -67.19
CA THR A 3 62.97 38.27 -66.11
C THR A 3 61.46 38.09 -66.19
N ARG A 4 60.86 37.47 -65.17
CA ARG A 4 59.86 38.12 -64.34
C ARG A 4 59.30 37.19 -63.29
N ASN A 5 59.57 37.57 -62.07
CA ASN A 5 58.68 37.50 -60.86
C ASN A 5 57.36 36.71 -60.92
N LEU A 6 57.18 35.85 -59.96
CA LEU A 6 55.95 35.84 -59.15
C LEU A 6 56.26 35.32 -57.77
N CYS A 7 56.52 36.28 -56.88
CA CYS A 7 56.21 36.11 -55.41
C CYS A 7 54.74 36.41 -55.17
N LEU A 8 54.23 35.92 -54.14
CA LEU A 8 52.95 36.00 -53.45
C LEU A 8 52.00 34.81 -53.69
N THR A 9 51.86 34.06 -52.70
CA THR A 9 50.63 33.72 -51.90
C THR A 9 50.83 32.40 -51.22
N VAL A 10 51.47 32.37 -50.05
CA VAL A 10 51.27 31.33 -49.04
C VAL A 10 51.36 31.99 -47.65
N SER A 11 50.31 32.56 -47.26
CA SER A 11 50.20 33.01 -45.87
C SER A 11 48.75 33.36 -45.54
N ILE A 12 47.80 32.42 -45.46
CA ILE A 12 46.51 32.52 -44.74
C ILE A 12 45.89 31.08 -44.76
N THR A 13 46.43 30.17 -43.99
CA THR A 13 45.69 28.93 -43.64
C THR A 13 46.23 28.27 -42.35
N ALA A 14 46.95 28.98 -41.52
CA ALA A 14 47.44 28.43 -40.26
C ALA A 14 46.69 28.99 -39.00
N ALA A 15 45.69 29.87 -39.18
CA ALA A 15 44.95 30.44 -38.05
C ALA A 15 43.54 29.85 -37.81
N GLY A 16 43.11 28.91 -38.67
CA GLY A 16 41.73 28.32 -38.59
C GLY A 16 41.62 26.97 -37.87
N VAL A 17 42.73 26.34 -37.48
CA VAL A 17 42.70 24.98 -36.89
C VAL A 17 42.88 24.96 -35.37
N VAL A 18 43.24 26.06 -34.75
CA VAL A 18 43.50 26.11 -33.28
C VAL A 18 42.26 26.46 -32.45
N ILE A 19 41.15 26.88 -33.06
CA ILE A 19 39.93 27.31 -32.29
C ILE A 19 38.87 26.21 -32.18
N MET A 20 39.06 25.00 -32.73
CA MET A 20 38.09 23.89 -32.65
C MET A 20 38.43 22.78 -31.62
N ILE A 21 39.45 22.95 -30.79
CA ILE A 21 39.80 21.94 -29.75
C ILE A 21 39.44 22.36 -28.32
N ALA A 22 38.87 23.56 -28.12
CA ALA A 22 38.56 24.05 -26.79
C ALA A 22 37.08 23.96 -26.37
N ALA A 23 36.20 23.24 -27.09
CA ALA A 23 34.78 23.10 -26.77
C ALA A 23 34.33 21.66 -26.49
N LEU A 24 35.26 20.73 -26.32
CA LEU A 24 34.96 19.44 -25.69
C LEU A 24 35.31 19.53 -24.19
N GLY A 25 34.48 20.25 -23.43
CA GLY A 25 34.44 20.12 -21.99
C GLY A 25 34.22 18.63 -21.65
N PRO A 26 34.76 18.13 -20.53
CA PRO A 26 34.51 16.76 -20.13
C PRO A 26 32.99 16.58 -20.05
N ALA A 27 32.43 15.80 -20.96
CA ALA A 27 31.10 15.25 -20.81
C ALA A 27 31.09 14.55 -19.42
N SER A 28 30.39 15.10 -18.47
CA SER A 28 30.13 14.43 -17.20
C SER A 28 29.52 13.10 -17.57
N ILE A 29 30.30 12.04 -17.51
CA ILE A 29 29.79 10.68 -17.51
C ILE A 29 29.01 10.58 -16.21
N LEU A 30 27.75 11.02 -16.25
CA LEU A 30 26.74 10.58 -15.30
C LEU A 30 26.77 9.07 -15.43
N GLY A 31 27.35 8.39 -14.45
CA GLY A 31 27.47 6.94 -14.44
C GLY A 31 26.10 6.35 -14.72
N GLN A 32 25.93 5.77 -15.90
CA GLN A 32 24.82 4.90 -16.18
C GLN A 32 24.96 3.75 -15.18
N THR A 33 24.13 3.77 -14.14
CA THR A 33 23.94 2.60 -13.31
C THR A 33 23.47 1.49 -14.24
N THR A 34 24.38 0.55 -14.53
CA THR A 34 24.03 -0.60 -15.38
C THR A 34 22.93 -1.36 -14.69
N THR A 35 21.74 -1.34 -15.28
CA THR A 35 20.59 -2.09 -14.80
C THR A 35 20.97 -3.56 -14.71
N VAL A 36 20.85 -4.16 -13.55
CA VAL A 36 21.07 -5.60 -13.36
C VAL A 36 20.03 -6.33 -14.21
N ARG A 37 20.49 -7.35 -14.99
CA ARG A 37 19.62 -8.10 -15.88
C ARG A 37 19.59 -9.57 -15.50
N THR A 38 18.46 -10.18 -15.79
CA THR A 38 18.28 -11.63 -15.70
C THR A 38 19.14 -12.35 -16.75
N PRO A 39 19.39 -13.66 -16.61
CA PRO A 39 20.13 -14.43 -17.62
C PRO A 39 19.50 -14.42 -19.02
N TRP A 40 18.23 -14.07 -19.15
CA TRP A 40 17.52 -13.96 -20.44
C TRP A 40 17.34 -12.52 -20.93
N GLY A 41 17.96 -11.54 -20.25
CA GLY A 41 18.11 -10.18 -20.74
C GLY A 41 17.11 -9.15 -20.20
N ASP A 42 16.04 -9.55 -19.54
CA ASP A 42 15.09 -8.61 -18.92
C ASP A 42 15.70 -7.87 -17.72
N PRO A 43 15.26 -6.66 -17.39
CA PRO A 43 15.63 -6.01 -16.13
C PRO A 43 15.34 -6.92 -14.94
N ASP A 44 16.31 -7.08 -14.03
CA ASP A 44 16.17 -7.96 -12.87
C ASP A 44 15.53 -7.21 -11.70
N LEU A 45 14.27 -7.52 -11.42
CA LEU A 45 13.50 -7.01 -10.27
C LEU A 45 13.47 -7.98 -9.10
N GLN A 46 14.13 -9.16 -9.23
CA GLN A 46 14.04 -10.22 -8.22
C GLN A 46 14.60 -9.79 -6.87
N GLY A 47 13.96 -10.27 -5.82
CA GLY A 47 14.37 -10.00 -4.45
C GLY A 47 13.19 -9.92 -3.49
N ILE A 48 13.52 -9.65 -2.23
CA ILE A 48 12.56 -9.31 -1.19
C ILE A 48 12.70 -7.81 -0.91
N TRP A 49 11.62 -7.09 -1.09
CA TRP A 49 11.57 -5.64 -1.04
C TRP A 49 10.64 -5.18 0.08
N GLY A 50 11.14 -4.35 0.98
CA GLY A 50 10.38 -3.77 2.09
C GLY A 50 10.35 -2.26 2.04
N ASN A 51 9.42 -1.65 2.78
CA ASN A 51 9.33 -0.19 2.91
C ASN A 51 9.87 0.26 4.28
N PRO A 52 11.09 0.80 4.37
CA PRO A 52 11.62 1.35 5.62
C PRO A 52 11.15 2.78 5.89
N TYR A 53 10.45 3.42 4.95
CA TYR A 53 10.18 4.84 4.99
C TYR A 53 8.79 5.17 5.55
N VAL A 54 8.75 5.99 6.59
CA VAL A 54 7.51 6.64 7.03
C VAL A 54 7.18 7.76 6.07
N MET A 55 6.05 7.63 5.37
CA MET A 55 5.56 8.61 4.41
C MET A 55 4.03 8.56 4.36
N PRO A 56 3.32 9.68 4.54
CA PRO A 56 1.86 9.68 4.44
C PRO A 56 1.42 9.47 2.99
N LEU A 57 0.25 8.87 2.80
CA LEU A 57 -0.35 8.75 1.47
C LEU A 57 -0.63 10.12 0.88
N GLU A 58 -1.39 10.93 1.59
CA GLU A 58 -1.71 12.31 1.21
C GLU A 58 -0.76 13.32 1.84
N ARG A 59 -0.51 14.41 1.13
CA ARG A 59 0.35 15.49 1.61
C ARG A 59 -0.33 16.27 2.74
N PRO A 60 0.32 16.39 3.91
CA PRO A 60 -0.17 17.26 4.97
C PRO A 60 -0.33 18.72 4.50
N LYS A 61 -1.43 19.36 4.91
CA LYS A 61 -1.81 20.71 4.45
C LYS A 61 -0.70 21.76 4.61
N GLN A 62 0.13 21.62 5.65
CA GLN A 62 1.23 22.52 5.94
C GLN A 62 2.30 22.59 4.84
N PHE A 63 2.41 21.59 4.00
CA PHE A 63 3.38 21.54 2.91
C PHE A 63 2.86 22.15 1.60
N GLY A 64 1.55 22.43 1.47
CA GLY A 64 0.96 22.96 0.25
C GLY A 64 1.28 22.08 -0.96
N THR A 65 1.97 22.64 -1.96
CA THR A 65 2.44 21.91 -3.15
C THR A 65 3.89 21.43 -3.05
N ARG A 66 4.55 21.63 -1.91
CA ARG A 66 5.96 21.27 -1.72
C ARG A 66 6.14 19.74 -1.66
N GLU A 67 6.79 19.20 -2.65
CA GLU A 67 6.94 17.76 -2.85
C GLU A 67 7.98 17.13 -1.93
N PHE A 68 9.05 17.87 -1.57
CA PHE A 68 10.17 17.34 -0.79
C PHE A 68 10.35 18.06 0.54
N LEU A 69 10.80 17.32 1.53
CA LEU A 69 11.25 17.83 2.82
C LEU A 69 12.67 18.40 2.71
N THR A 70 13.01 19.34 3.58
CA THR A 70 14.41 19.77 3.75
C THR A 70 15.21 18.72 4.53
N LYS A 71 16.53 18.81 4.49
CA LYS A 71 17.42 17.91 5.27
C LYS A 71 17.17 18.05 6.77
N GLU A 72 16.90 19.26 7.22
CA GLU A 72 16.62 19.59 8.63
C GLU A 72 15.30 18.99 9.09
N GLU A 73 14.25 19.04 8.26
CA GLU A 73 12.96 18.42 8.52
C GLU A 73 13.07 16.90 8.59
N ILE A 74 13.80 16.29 7.66
CA ILE A 74 14.06 14.83 7.68
C ILE A 74 14.78 14.45 8.97
N ALA A 75 15.86 15.14 9.32
CA ALA A 75 16.62 14.87 10.53
C ALA A 75 15.81 15.06 11.82
N ALA A 76 14.92 16.07 11.84
CA ALA A 76 14.03 16.30 12.97
C ALA A 76 13.00 15.16 13.12
N GLU A 77 12.38 14.73 12.03
CA GLU A 77 11.41 13.65 12.05
C GLU A 77 12.05 12.31 12.41
N GLU A 78 13.24 12.02 11.91
CA GLU A 78 13.98 10.80 12.28
C GLU A 78 14.38 10.79 13.76
N ARG A 79 14.73 11.94 14.33
CA ARG A 79 14.93 12.03 15.79
C ARG A 79 13.63 11.71 16.54
N ARG A 80 12.50 12.28 16.08
CA ARG A 80 11.18 12.00 16.67
C ARG A 80 10.82 10.52 16.60
N LEU A 81 11.05 9.86 15.45
CA LEU A 81 10.81 8.42 15.27
C LEU A 81 11.67 7.59 16.22
N ARG A 82 12.96 7.94 16.39
CA ARG A 82 13.86 7.26 17.34
C ARG A 82 13.41 7.44 18.80
N GLU A 83 12.93 8.62 19.17
CA GLU A 83 12.39 8.83 20.53
C GLU A 83 11.08 8.05 20.75
N LEU A 84 10.19 8.00 19.76
CA LEU A 84 9.00 7.16 19.84
C LEU A 84 9.32 5.69 19.96
N ALA A 85 10.36 5.20 19.25
CA ALA A 85 10.79 3.82 19.32
C ALA A 85 11.36 3.41 20.70
N LYS A 86 11.87 4.37 21.48
CA LYS A 86 12.32 4.10 22.86
C LYS A 86 11.15 3.76 23.78
N GLY A 87 9.94 4.26 23.47
CA GLY A 87 8.74 4.12 24.28
C GLY A 87 8.90 4.63 25.71
N PRO A 88 7.86 4.78 26.50
CA PRO A 88 7.99 4.78 27.94
C PRO A 88 8.39 3.35 28.34
N GLY A 89 9.64 3.14 28.70
CA GLY A 89 10.14 1.83 29.10
C GLY A 89 9.14 1.13 30.04
N ARG A 90 8.97 -0.17 29.89
CA ARG A 90 8.00 -0.97 30.66
C ARG A 90 8.14 -0.73 32.19
N ASP A 91 9.37 -0.51 32.62
CA ASP A 91 9.72 -0.30 34.04
C ASP A 91 9.25 1.04 34.63
N ASN A 92 8.86 1.99 33.76
CA ASN A 92 8.42 3.35 34.14
C ASN A 92 6.91 3.55 34.00
N ARG A 93 6.11 2.49 33.92
CA ARG A 93 4.65 2.58 33.76
C ARG A 93 3.91 2.32 35.06
N ASP A 94 2.94 3.17 35.36
CA ASP A 94 1.96 2.90 36.42
C ASP A 94 1.20 1.62 36.07
N GLY A 95 1.14 0.68 37.02
CA GLY A 95 0.40 -0.56 36.89
C GLY A 95 1.14 -1.72 36.22
N THR A 96 2.50 -1.69 36.20
CA THR A 96 3.34 -2.82 35.74
C THR A 96 2.88 -4.14 36.40
N GLY A 97 2.67 -5.18 35.56
CA GLY A 97 2.18 -6.48 35.99
C GLY A 97 0.66 -6.59 36.14
N THR A 98 -0.08 -5.56 35.85
CA THR A 98 -1.56 -5.59 35.82
C THR A 98 -2.09 -5.97 34.44
N GLU A 99 -3.35 -6.39 34.34
CA GLU A 99 -4.07 -6.63 33.09
C GLU A 99 -3.99 -5.43 32.12
N LYS A 100 -4.04 -4.21 32.68
CA LYS A 100 -3.90 -2.97 31.92
C LYS A 100 -2.49 -2.78 31.34
N ASP A 101 -1.45 -3.22 32.03
CA ASP A 101 -0.08 -3.21 31.54
C ASP A 101 0.11 -4.24 30.42
N VAL A 102 -0.45 -5.43 30.55
CA VAL A 102 -0.38 -6.46 29.49
C VAL A 102 -1.00 -5.97 28.19
N ALA A 103 -2.17 -5.32 28.25
CA ALA A 103 -2.83 -4.76 27.08
C ALA A 103 -2.00 -3.66 26.38
N ARG A 104 -1.23 -2.87 27.13
CA ARG A 104 -0.32 -1.85 26.59
C ARG A 104 0.98 -2.46 26.06
N ALA A 105 1.59 -3.38 26.81
CA ALA A 105 2.88 -3.98 26.48
C ALA A 105 2.86 -4.69 25.13
N TYR A 106 1.76 -5.36 24.80
CA TYR A 106 1.60 -6.03 23.53
C TYR A 106 1.69 -5.05 22.36
N ASN A 107 0.99 -3.93 22.44
CA ASN A 107 0.95 -2.94 21.35
C ASN A 107 2.28 -2.19 21.20
N GLU A 108 2.94 -1.85 22.29
CA GLU A 108 4.18 -1.06 22.25
C GLU A 108 5.37 -1.83 21.65
N HIS A 109 5.41 -3.14 21.83
CA HIS A 109 6.42 -3.98 21.18
C HIS A 109 6.38 -3.85 19.65
N TRP A 110 5.18 -3.65 19.08
CA TRP A 110 4.96 -3.58 17.64
C TRP A 110 5.04 -2.16 17.07
N LEU A 111 4.91 -1.13 17.91
CA LEU A 111 4.88 0.26 17.47
C LEU A 111 6.26 0.92 17.39
N GLY A 112 7.28 0.35 18.05
CA GLY A 112 8.62 0.91 18.12
C GLY A 112 9.60 0.20 17.19
N ASP A 113 9.78 0.68 15.98
CA ASP A 113 10.84 0.20 15.08
C ASP A 113 11.93 1.28 14.95
N PRO A 114 13.11 1.09 15.57
CA PRO A 114 14.20 2.08 15.50
C PRO A 114 14.83 2.18 14.09
N SER A 115 14.52 1.25 13.19
CA SER A 115 15.04 1.24 11.82
C SER A 115 14.23 2.12 10.86
N LEU A 116 13.11 2.69 11.33
CA LEU A 116 12.28 3.56 10.49
C LEU A 116 13.01 4.82 10.07
N LEU A 117 12.96 5.11 8.79
CA LEU A 117 13.52 6.28 8.17
C LEU A 117 12.39 7.23 7.74
N ARG A 118 12.72 8.50 7.56
CA ARG A 118 11.78 9.44 6.95
C ARG A 118 12.05 9.53 5.45
N SER A 119 11.01 9.37 4.63
CA SER A 119 11.12 9.64 3.19
C SER A 119 11.48 11.10 2.94
N THR A 120 12.20 11.35 1.86
CA THR A 120 12.44 12.71 1.38
C THR A 120 11.17 13.39 0.88
N ARG A 121 10.16 12.62 0.48
CA ARG A 121 8.89 13.15 -0.03
C ARG A 121 7.94 13.51 1.10
N THR A 122 7.09 14.50 0.84
CA THR A 122 6.03 14.92 1.76
C THR A 122 4.79 14.02 1.70
N SER A 123 4.61 13.24 0.60
CA SER A 123 3.51 12.29 0.38
C SER A 123 3.87 11.21 -0.63
N MET A 124 3.14 10.09 -0.60
CA MET A 124 3.20 9.08 -1.66
C MET A 124 2.56 9.58 -2.94
N ILE A 125 1.46 10.36 -2.84
CA ILE A 125 0.79 10.91 -4.01
C ILE A 125 1.65 11.98 -4.64
N ILE A 126 1.94 11.80 -5.95
CA ILE A 126 2.75 12.70 -6.77
C ILE A 126 1.94 13.39 -7.88
N ASP A 127 0.80 12.83 -8.24
CA ASP A 127 -0.18 13.43 -9.14
C ASP A 127 -1.59 13.15 -8.58
N PRO A 128 -2.39 14.17 -8.31
CA PRO A 128 -2.21 15.62 -8.57
C PRO A 128 -1.05 16.27 -7.78
N PRO A 129 -0.56 17.45 -8.26
CA PRO A 129 0.60 18.13 -7.63
C PRO A 129 0.39 18.58 -6.19
N ASP A 130 -0.86 18.71 -5.74
CA ASP A 130 -1.17 18.99 -4.33
C ASP A 130 -0.94 17.77 -3.42
N GLY A 131 -0.67 16.59 -4.02
CA GLY A 131 -0.38 15.36 -3.30
C GLY A 131 -1.58 14.78 -2.56
N ARG A 132 -2.80 14.99 -3.06
CA ARG A 132 -4.05 14.53 -2.45
C ARG A 132 -4.86 13.66 -3.38
N ILE A 133 -5.67 12.79 -2.77
CA ILE A 133 -6.68 12.04 -3.51
C ILE A 133 -7.66 13.04 -4.15
N PRO A 134 -7.97 12.91 -5.45
CA PRO A 134 -8.90 13.79 -6.13
C PRO A 134 -10.30 13.77 -5.49
N PRO A 135 -11.09 14.83 -5.69
CA PRO A 135 -12.47 14.85 -5.21
C PRO A 135 -13.29 13.67 -5.72
N LEU A 136 -14.17 13.19 -4.87
CA LEU A 136 -15.14 12.15 -5.21
C LEU A 136 -16.20 12.67 -6.20
N THR A 137 -16.67 11.79 -7.08
CA THR A 137 -17.85 12.05 -7.89
C THR A 137 -19.09 12.20 -7.00
N ALA A 138 -20.14 12.86 -7.49
CA ALA A 138 -21.39 13.00 -6.75
C ALA A 138 -22.01 11.63 -6.40
N ALA A 139 -21.92 10.65 -7.30
CA ALA A 139 -22.41 9.29 -7.07
C ALA A 139 -21.60 8.58 -5.96
N ALA A 140 -20.28 8.74 -5.94
CA ALA A 140 -19.44 8.18 -4.88
C ALA A 140 -19.73 8.83 -3.52
N GLN A 141 -19.92 10.15 -3.47
CA GLN A 141 -20.30 10.86 -2.25
C GLN A 141 -21.60 10.30 -1.67
N GLN A 142 -22.61 10.05 -2.50
CA GLN A 142 -23.89 9.47 -2.06
C GLN A 142 -23.71 8.04 -1.53
N ARG A 143 -22.93 7.18 -2.22
CA ARG A 143 -22.63 5.81 -1.72
C ARG A 143 -21.94 5.83 -0.37
N ILE A 144 -20.93 6.68 -0.20
CA ILE A 144 -20.17 6.79 1.05
C ILE A 144 -21.05 7.35 2.17
N ALA A 145 -21.91 8.34 1.87
CA ALA A 145 -22.86 8.87 2.85
C ALA A 145 -23.84 7.79 3.32
N ALA A 146 -24.42 7.01 2.41
CA ALA A 146 -25.32 5.90 2.77
C ALA A 146 -24.60 4.82 3.61
N LYS A 147 -23.34 4.50 3.29
CA LYS A 147 -22.51 3.58 4.06
C LYS A 147 -22.24 4.11 5.48
N LYS A 148 -21.87 5.39 5.61
CA LYS A 148 -21.64 6.03 6.91
C LYS A 148 -22.92 6.06 7.76
N GLU A 149 -24.05 6.40 7.16
CA GLU A 149 -25.36 6.40 7.83
C GLU A 149 -25.73 4.99 8.33
N TYR A 150 -25.58 3.99 7.47
CA TYR A 150 -25.85 2.59 7.85
C TYR A 150 -24.98 2.15 9.03
N LEU A 151 -23.65 2.38 8.98
CA LEU A 151 -22.73 2.03 10.06
C LEU A 151 -23.06 2.79 11.35
N ALA A 152 -23.36 4.08 11.27
CA ALA A 152 -23.74 4.86 12.43
C ALA A 152 -25.04 4.32 13.07
N ALA A 153 -26.03 3.95 12.27
CA ALA A 153 -27.26 3.38 12.74
C ALA A 153 -27.06 1.98 13.37
N LEU A 154 -26.17 1.15 12.84
CA LEU A 154 -25.83 -0.14 13.44
C LEU A 154 -25.15 0.02 14.81
N LEU A 155 -24.33 1.04 14.99
CA LEU A 155 -23.53 1.27 16.19
C LEU A 155 -24.22 2.18 17.21
N GLN A 156 -25.45 2.65 16.94
CA GLN A 156 -26.13 3.67 17.74
C GLN A 156 -26.33 3.30 19.20
N GLY A 157 -26.48 2.02 19.52
CA GLY A 157 -26.66 1.56 20.90
C GLY A 157 -25.40 1.11 21.60
N THR A 158 -24.26 1.04 20.89
CA THR A 158 -23.02 0.43 21.38
C THR A 158 -21.84 1.37 21.22
N SER A 159 -21.24 1.75 22.32
CA SER A 159 -20.01 2.53 22.36
C SER A 159 -18.93 1.75 23.08
N GLY A 160 -17.81 1.49 22.39
CA GLY A 160 -16.66 0.84 22.99
C GLY A 160 -16.88 -0.60 23.45
N GLY A 161 -17.71 -1.37 22.72
CA GLY A 161 -17.96 -2.79 23.02
C GLY A 161 -18.94 -3.05 24.15
N LYS A 162 -19.68 -2.06 24.59
CA LYS A 162 -20.75 -2.25 25.62
C LYS A 162 -22.06 -2.66 24.93
N PRO A 163 -22.77 -3.67 25.45
CA PRO A 163 -24.11 -3.99 24.97
C PRO A 163 -25.02 -2.76 25.01
N GLY A 164 -25.84 -2.58 24.02
CA GLY A 164 -26.76 -1.46 23.88
C GLY A 164 -28.09 -1.91 23.26
N PRO A 165 -29.06 -0.98 23.09
CA PRO A 165 -30.30 -1.29 22.42
C PRO A 165 -30.04 -1.71 20.99
N ILE A 166 -30.86 -2.64 20.49
CA ILE A 166 -30.75 -3.12 19.10
C ILE A 166 -30.98 -1.97 18.13
N SER A 167 -30.10 -1.90 17.12
CA SER A 167 -30.34 -1.00 15.98
C SER A 167 -31.61 -1.44 15.22
N PRO A 168 -32.52 -0.51 14.88
CA PRO A 168 -33.66 -0.82 14.04
C PRO A 168 -33.27 -1.33 12.65
N ARG A 169 -32.04 -1.04 12.22
CA ARG A 169 -31.46 -1.48 10.93
C ARG A 169 -30.68 -2.80 11.02
N ARG A 170 -30.70 -3.51 12.17
CA ARG A 170 -29.93 -4.74 12.39
C ARG A 170 -30.10 -5.78 11.27
N ASN A 171 -31.33 -5.95 10.81
CA ASN A 171 -31.66 -6.96 9.81
C ASN A 171 -31.65 -6.46 8.36
N GLU A 172 -31.37 -5.18 8.14
CA GLU A 172 -31.23 -4.65 6.80
C GLU A 172 -29.95 -5.19 6.15
N PRO A 173 -29.97 -5.51 4.85
CA PRO A 173 -28.76 -5.83 4.11
C PRO A 173 -27.82 -4.60 4.10
N PRO A 174 -26.50 -4.81 4.18
CA PRO A 174 -25.58 -3.70 4.05
C PRO A 174 -25.69 -3.06 2.66
N PRO A 175 -25.55 -1.73 2.56
CA PRO A 175 -25.60 -1.01 1.28
C PRO A 175 -24.47 -1.39 0.33
N ASP A 176 -23.41 -1.99 0.87
CA ASP A 176 -22.24 -2.44 0.14
C ASP A 176 -21.91 -3.88 0.47
N TYR A 177 -21.44 -4.64 -0.53
CA TYR A 177 -20.90 -5.96 -0.32
C TYR A 177 -19.64 -5.89 0.60
N ASN A 178 -19.48 -6.84 1.50
CA ASN A 178 -18.42 -6.91 2.50
C ASN A 178 -18.41 -5.79 3.55
N LEU A 179 -19.45 -4.99 3.68
CA LEU A 179 -19.55 -4.07 4.81
C LEU A 179 -19.77 -4.88 6.09
N ASP A 180 -18.85 -4.72 7.04
CA ASP A 180 -18.90 -5.43 8.32
C ASP A 180 -20.14 -5.03 9.09
N ARG A 181 -20.85 -6.02 9.61
CA ARG A 181 -21.93 -5.82 10.58
C ARG A 181 -21.37 -6.06 11.98
N MET A 182 -20.66 -5.08 12.49
CA MET A 182 -19.87 -5.21 13.73
C MET A 182 -20.69 -5.54 14.96
N ASN A 183 -22.02 -5.35 14.90
CA ASN A 183 -22.92 -5.57 16.01
C ASN A 183 -23.48 -7.00 16.08
N ARG A 184 -23.08 -7.92 15.23
CA ARG A 184 -23.52 -9.31 15.25
C ARG A 184 -22.47 -10.28 14.71
N SER A 185 -22.68 -11.56 15.03
CA SER A 185 -21.83 -12.67 14.60
C SER A 185 -22.70 -13.90 14.29
N ASP A 186 -23.78 -13.69 13.54
CA ASP A 186 -24.71 -14.77 13.16
C ASP A 186 -24.04 -15.70 12.14
N GLY A 187 -23.23 -15.12 11.24
CA GLY A 187 -22.41 -15.84 10.27
C GLY A 187 -21.06 -15.17 10.04
N PRO A 188 -20.14 -15.84 9.34
CA PRO A 188 -18.84 -15.24 9.02
C PRO A 188 -18.97 -13.99 8.13
N GLU A 189 -20.07 -13.85 7.38
CA GLU A 189 -20.33 -12.68 6.52
C GLU A 189 -20.59 -11.40 7.30
N ASP A 190 -20.94 -11.49 8.57
CA ASP A 190 -21.10 -10.34 9.44
C ASP A 190 -19.76 -9.71 9.84
N ARG A 191 -18.66 -10.46 9.66
CA ARG A 191 -17.32 -10.06 10.10
C ARG A 191 -16.48 -9.54 8.95
N GLY A 192 -15.56 -8.64 9.26
CA GLY A 192 -14.71 -7.98 8.29
C GLY A 192 -13.71 -8.88 7.57
N GLY A 193 -13.23 -8.42 6.43
CA GLY A 193 -12.23 -9.12 5.64
C GLY A 193 -10.97 -9.51 6.45
N PRO A 194 -10.38 -8.62 7.27
CA PRO A 194 -9.25 -8.96 8.13
C PRO A 194 -9.57 -10.05 9.16
N GLU A 195 -10.74 -9.99 9.82
CA GLU A 195 -11.16 -11.02 10.79
C GLU A 195 -11.39 -12.39 10.13
N ARG A 196 -11.72 -12.40 8.84
CA ARG A 196 -11.93 -13.61 8.02
C ARG A 196 -10.66 -14.07 7.32
N CYS A 197 -9.52 -13.47 7.62
CA CYS A 197 -8.23 -13.78 6.97
C CYS A 197 -8.24 -13.60 5.45
N PHE A 198 -9.00 -12.67 4.94
CA PHE A 198 -8.88 -12.29 3.53
C PHE A 198 -7.62 -11.47 3.34
N GLY A 199 -6.84 -11.78 2.30
CA GLY A 199 -5.67 -11.00 1.93
C GLY A 199 -6.00 -9.52 1.68
N THR A 200 -4.98 -8.68 1.72
CA THR A 200 -5.14 -7.23 1.47
C THR A 200 -5.70 -6.94 0.07
N ASN A 201 -6.09 -5.69 -0.15
CA ASN A 201 -6.62 -5.23 -1.42
C ASN A 201 -5.52 -4.61 -2.30
N MET A 202 -5.80 -4.52 -3.60
CA MET A 202 -4.97 -3.80 -4.56
C MET A 202 -5.39 -2.33 -4.68
N PRO A 203 -4.42 -1.42 -4.94
CA PRO A 203 -2.97 -1.64 -5.01
C PRO A 203 -2.35 -1.84 -3.63
N VAL A 204 -1.21 -2.56 -3.59
CA VAL A 204 -0.48 -2.76 -2.34
C VAL A 204 0.57 -1.67 -2.18
N LEU A 205 0.29 -0.69 -1.34
CA LEU A 205 1.28 0.26 -0.84
C LEU A 205 1.80 -0.28 0.49
N LEU A 206 3.04 -0.80 0.48
CA LEU A 206 3.64 -1.39 1.67
C LEU A 206 3.78 -0.34 2.78
N GLN A 207 3.28 -0.65 3.96
CA GLN A 207 3.48 0.18 5.12
C GLN A 207 4.90 0.00 5.68
N SER A 208 5.38 0.96 6.43
CA SER A 208 6.65 0.86 7.16
C SER A 208 6.45 0.23 8.54
N GLY A 209 7.52 -0.33 9.10
CA GLY A 209 7.53 -0.90 10.44
C GLY A 209 7.14 -2.37 10.51
N SER A 210 6.93 -2.86 11.71
CA SER A 210 6.74 -4.28 12.01
C SER A 210 5.51 -4.92 11.34
N PHE A 211 4.52 -4.11 10.96
CA PHE A 211 3.33 -4.56 10.21
C PHE A 211 3.43 -4.29 8.71
N GLY A 212 4.56 -3.74 8.25
CA GLY A 212 4.69 -3.21 6.89
C GLY A 212 4.72 -4.26 5.80
N GLY A 213 5.16 -5.46 6.14
CA GLY A 213 5.29 -6.54 5.18
C GLY A 213 6.40 -6.34 4.16
N VAL A 214 6.49 -7.30 3.26
CA VAL A 214 7.46 -7.31 2.14
C VAL A 214 6.80 -7.79 0.87
N ALA A 215 7.38 -7.42 -0.28
CA ALA A 215 7.05 -7.98 -1.58
C ALA A 215 8.23 -8.84 -2.06
N ARG A 216 8.01 -10.13 -2.25
CA ARG A 216 8.96 -11.04 -2.91
C ARG A 216 8.65 -11.11 -4.39
N ILE A 217 9.62 -10.70 -5.22
CA ILE A 217 9.51 -10.74 -6.68
C ILE A 217 10.37 -11.89 -7.21
N VAL A 218 9.77 -12.73 -8.03
CA VAL A 218 10.41 -13.82 -8.77
C VAL A 218 10.05 -13.66 -10.25
N GLN A 219 11.02 -13.88 -11.14
CA GLN A 219 10.83 -13.71 -12.58
C GLN A 219 11.12 -15.00 -13.35
N THR A 220 10.37 -15.18 -14.41
CA THR A 220 10.64 -16.12 -15.49
C THR A 220 10.63 -15.36 -16.83
N ARG A 221 10.91 -16.04 -17.95
CA ARG A 221 10.88 -15.41 -19.28
C ARG A 221 9.51 -14.83 -19.66
N GLY A 222 8.43 -15.43 -19.17
CA GLY A 222 7.07 -15.09 -19.59
C GLY A 222 6.18 -14.58 -18.48
N ALA A 223 6.69 -14.44 -17.25
CA ALA A 223 5.88 -14.00 -16.12
C ALA A 223 6.72 -13.41 -14.99
N VAL A 224 6.10 -12.54 -14.23
CA VAL A 224 6.60 -12.04 -12.94
C VAL A 224 5.62 -12.47 -11.85
N SER A 225 6.10 -13.14 -10.81
CA SER A 225 5.31 -13.46 -9.63
C SER A 225 5.67 -12.51 -8.49
N ILE A 226 4.66 -11.92 -7.86
CA ILE A 226 4.82 -11.09 -6.68
C ILE A 226 4.06 -11.75 -5.54
N ASN A 227 4.79 -12.17 -4.52
CA ASN A 227 4.21 -12.60 -3.25
C ASN A 227 4.31 -11.44 -2.26
N TYR A 228 3.18 -10.98 -1.78
CA TYR A 228 3.10 -10.00 -0.70
C TYR A 228 2.95 -10.74 0.62
N ASP A 229 3.91 -10.57 1.51
CA ASP A 229 3.79 -10.98 2.90
C ASP A 229 3.43 -9.73 3.70
N ILE A 230 2.14 -9.59 3.95
CA ILE A 230 1.59 -8.47 4.74
C ILE A 230 1.36 -9.00 6.15
N GLY A 231 1.78 -8.26 7.14
CA GLY A 231 1.74 -8.69 8.54
C GLY A 231 0.42 -9.35 8.95
N GLN A 232 0.49 -10.28 9.87
CA GLN A 232 -0.63 -11.12 10.36
C GLN A 232 -1.18 -12.11 9.30
N GLY A 233 -0.37 -12.53 8.34
CA GLY A 233 -0.77 -13.53 7.35
C GLY A 233 -1.85 -13.07 6.36
N GLN A 234 -1.95 -11.78 6.12
CA GLN A 234 -2.89 -11.19 5.15
C GLN A 234 -2.27 -11.02 3.76
N GLY A 235 -1.16 -11.67 3.51
CA GLY A 235 -0.49 -11.66 2.23
C GLY A 235 -1.22 -12.48 1.15
N PHE A 236 -0.76 -12.34 -0.08
CA PHE A 236 -1.22 -13.11 -1.22
C PHE A 236 -0.16 -13.12 -2.32
N SER A 237 -0.30 -14.05 -3.25
CA SER A 237 0.54 -14.13 -4.43
C SER A 237 -0.26 -13.82 -5.68
N ARG A 238 0.37 -13.11 -6.63
CA ARG A 238 -0.18 -12.95 -7.97
C ARG A 238 0.88 -13.25 -9.02
N VAL A 239 0.45 -13.77 -10.15
CA VAL A 239 1.29 -14.00 -11.34
C VAL A 239 0.87 -12.99 -12.40
N ILE A 240 1.85 -12.28 -12.95
CA ILE A 240 1.68 -11.27 -13.98
C ILE A 240 2.28 -11.85 -15.27
N PRO A 241 1.47 -12.31 -16.23
CA PRO A 241 1.95 -12.72 -17.54
C PRO A 241 2.59 -11.53 -18.28
N ILE A 242 3.75 -11.75 -18.86
CA ILE A 242 4.39 -10.78 -19.77
C ILE A 242 3.84 -11.07 -21.18
N THR A 243 2.87 -10.26 -21.60
CA THR A 243 2.10 -10.54 -22.82
C THR A 243 1.39 -9.30 -23.34
N ASN A 244 1.16 -9.28 -24.65
CA ASN A 244 0.27 -8.30 -25.31
C ASN A 244 -1.16 -8.86 -25.53
N ALA A 245 -1.48 -10.00 -24.94
CA ALA A 245 -2.83 -10.55 -25.02
C ALA A 245 -3.84 -9.61 -24.33
N PRO A 246 -5.06 -9.50 -24.85
CA PRO A 246 -6.09 -8.69 -24.22
C PRO A 246 -6.45 -9.22 -22.84
N HIS A 247 -7.00 -8.36 -22.01
CA HIS A 247 -7.58 -8.76 -20.74
C HIS A 247 -8.71 -9.79 -20.92
N LEU A 248 -8.99 -10.51 -19.85
CA LEU A 248 -10.14 -11.40 -19.79
C LEU A 248 -11.44 -10.63 -20.09
N PRO A 249 -12.47 -11.29 -20.63
CA PRO A 249 -13.78 -10.65 -20.79
C PRO A 249 -14.28 -10.05 -19.47
N SER A 250 -14.89 -8.88 -19.49
CA SER A 250 -15.32 -8.13 -18.29
C SER A 250 -16.27 -8.88 -17.35
N ARG A 251 -16.90 -9.98 -17.81
CA ARG A 251 -17.70 -10.88 -16.95
C ARG A 251 -16.87 -11.75 -16.03
N ILE A 252 -15.57 -11.92 -16.32
CA ILE A 252 -14.62 -12.67 -15.48
C ILE A 252 -13.89 -11.63 -14.61
N ARG A 253 -14.16 -11.68 -13.30
CA ARG A 253 -13.61 -10.72 -12.34
C ARG A 253 -12.92 -11.46 -11.22
N GLU A 254 -11.74 -10.98 -10.86
CA GLU A 254 -10.89 -11.57 -9.85
C GLU A 254 -10.70 -10.60 -8.67
N ARG A 255 -10.38 -11.14 -7.49
CA ARG A 255 -10.18 -10.28 -6.32
C ARG A 255 -9.06 -9.28 -6.53
N TRP A 256 -7.95 -9.72 -7.10
CA TRP A 256 -6.76 -8.88 -7.32
C TRP A 256 -6.60 -8.43 -8.78
N GLY A 257 -7.71 -8.54 -9.54
CA GLY A 257 -7.77 -8.13 -10.93
C GLY A 257 -7.02 -9.06 -11.88
N ASP A 258 -7.28 -8.86 -13.17
CA ASP A 258 -6.59 -9.50 -14.28
C ASP A 258 -5.40 -8.62 -14.69
N ALA A 259 -4.19 -9.09 -14.46
CA ALA A 259 -2.95 -8.37 -14.73
C ALA A 259 -2.31 -8.75 -16.06
N ARG A 260 -1.78 -7.76 -16.81
CA ARG A 260 -0.97 -7.93 -18.02
C ARG A 260 0.27 -7.07 -17.92
N GLY A 261 1.44 -7.70 -18.06
CA GLY A 261 2.73 -7.02 -17.97
C GLY A 261 3.41 -6.88 -19.32
N HIS A 262 4.14 -5.78 -19.50
CA HIS A 262 5.09 -5.59 -20.60
C HIS A 262 6.26 -4.73 -20.12
N TRP A 263 7.36 -4.76 -20.89
CA TRP A 263 8.54 -3.97 -20.58
C TRP A 263 8.57 -2.68 -21.39
N GLU A 264 8.77 -1.54 -20.71
CA GLU A 264 9.11 -0.24 -21.29
C GLU A 264 10.55 0.11 -20.86
N GLY A 265 11.52 -0.24 -21.70
CA GLY A 265 12.94 -0.10 -21.34
C GLY A 265 13.29 -0.92 -20.09
N ASP A 266 13.66 -0.24 -19.00
CA ASP A 266 14.00 -0.88 -17.72
C ASP A 266 12.83 -0.91 -16.72
N THR A 267 11.61 -0.63 -17.16
CA THR A 267 10.41 -0.58 -16.32
C THR A 267 9.44 -1.69 -16.72
N LEU A 268 9.05 -2.51 -15.75
CA LEU A 268 7.91 -3.39 -15.90
C LEU A 268 6.64 -2.54 -15.72
N VAL A 269 5.80 -2.49 -16.74
CA VAL A 269 4.48 -1.87 -16.69
C VAL A 269 3.43 -2.96 -16.60
N VAL A 270 2.52 -2.83 -15.66
CA VAL A 270 1.45 -3.80 -15.42
C VAL A 270 0.10 -3.07 -15.47
N ASP A 271 -0.71 -3.47 -16.43
CA ASP A 271 -2.10 -3.06 -16.53
C ASP A 271 -2.98 -4.05 -15.77
N VAL A 272 -3.88 -3.56 -14.88
CA VAL A 272 -4.71 -4.40 -14.03
C VAL A 272 -6.15 -3.92 -14.04
N THR A 273 -7.05 -4.75 -14.52
CA THR A 273 -8.48 -4.49 -14.59
C THR A 273 -9.30 -5.66 -14.02
N ASN A 274 -10.61 -5.69 -14.26
CA ASN A 274 -11.49 -6.81 -13.93
C ASN A 274 -11.46 -7.22 -12.44
N PHE A 275 -11.39 -6.24 -11.56
CA PHE A 275 -11.56 -6.47 -10.13
C PHE A 275 -12.98 -6.90 -9.80
N ASN A 276 -13.16 -7.76 -8.81
CA ASN A 276 -14.47 -8.05 -8.26
C ASN A 276 -14.78 -7.14 -7.05
N GLN A 277 -16.01 -7.13 -6.59
CA GLN A 277 -16.49 -6.29 -5.50
C GLN A 277 -15.82 -6.56 -4.12
N ARG A 278 -15.01 -7.61 -4.00
CA ARG A 278 -14.26 -7.93 -2.77
C ARG A 278 -12.95 -7.16 -2.65
N ASN A 279 -12.43 -6.64 -3.77
CA ASN A 279 -11.35 -5.67 -3.73
C ASN A 279 -11.95 -4.29 -3.47
N GLU A 280 -11.53 -3.64 -2.41
CA GLU A 280 -11.94 -2.26 -2.11
C GLU A 280 -10.71 -1.42 -1.82
N TYR A 281 -10.55 -0.34 -2.56
CA TYR A 281 -9.50 0.64 -2.34
C TYR A 281 -10.07 2.05 -2.37
N HIS A 282 -10.15 2.70 -1.20
CA HIS A 282 -10.78 4.01 -1.05
C HIS A 282 -12.15 4.12 -1.73
N ASP A 283 -13.03 3.16 -1.44
CA ASP A 283 -14.39 3.01 -2.00
C ASP A 283 -14.47 2.69 -3.51
N SER A 284 -13.35 2.55 -4.21
CA SER A 284 -13.30 1.97 -5.56
C SER A 284 -13.23 0.45 -5.50
N ARG A 285 -13.88 -0.24 -6.44
CA ARG A 285 -14.00 -1.70 -6.47
C ARG A 285 -13.89 -2.26 -7.89
N GLU A 286 -15.03 -2.63 -8.50
CA GLU A 286 -15.10 -3.34 -9.79
C GLU A 286 -14.66 -2.50 -10.97
N ASN A 287 -14.74 -1.18 -10.86
CA ASN A 287 -14.30 -0.22 -11.87
C ASN A 287 -12.88 0.29 -11.63
N LEU A 288 -12.21 -0.25 -10.63
CA LEU A 288 -10.80 0.07 -10.39
C LEU A 288 -9.96 -0.37 -11.58
N HIS A 289 -9.11 0.52 -12.03
CA HIS A 289 -8.08 0.27 -13.03
C HIS A 289 -6.74 0.73 -12.46
N LEU A 290 -5.71 -0.10 -12.56
CA LEU A 290 -4.38 0.23 -12.08
C LEU A 290 -3.37 0.14 -13.21
N ILE A 291 -2.49 1.12 -13.29
CA ILE A 291 -1.28 1.06 -14.12
C ILE A 291 -0.10 1.10 -13.17
N GLU A 292 0.53 -0.05 -12.95
CA GLU A 292 1.65 -0.19 -12.04
C GLU A 292 2.98 -0.17 -12.80
N ARG A 293 4.00 0.44 -12.20
CA ARG A 293 5.34 0.57 -12.76
C ARG A 293 6.38 0.15 -11.74
N TYR A 294 7.16 -0.86 -12.08
CA TYR A 294 8.26 -1.34 -11.25
C TYR A 294 9.58 -1.07 -11.95
N LYS A 295 10.45 -0.31 -11.32
CA LYS A 295 11.77 0.02 -11.86
C LYS A 295 12.84 -0.11 -10.78
N ARG A 296 13.85 -0.91 -11.03
CA ARG A 296 15.03 -0.96 -10.17
C ARG A 296 15.91 0.25 -10.46
N ILE A 297 16.05 1.16 -9.49
CA ILE A 297 16.80 2.41 -9.66
C ILE A 297 18.27 2.28 -9.27
N ASP A 298 18.59 1.34 -8.38
CA ASP A 298 19.95 0.93 -8.04
C ASP A 298 19.98 -0.53 -7.53
N ALA A 299 21.12 -1.02 -7.08
CA ALA A 299 21.29 -2.40 -6.62
C ALA A 299 20.32 -2.79 -5.48
N ASN A 300 19.93 -1.83 -4.65
CA ASN A 300 19.18 -2.04 -3.41
C ASN A 300 17.85 -1.28 -3.35
N THR A 301 17.44 -0.61 -4.44
CA THR A 301 16.23 0.22 -4.44
C THR A 301 15.35 -0.11 -5.64
N LEU A 302 14.09 -0.42 -5.36
CA LEU A 302 13.02 -0.61 -6.32
C LEU A 302 12.03 0.55 -6.20
N SER A 303 11.80 1.27 -7.28
CA SER A 303 10.70 2.23 -7.37
C SER A 303 9.43 1.48 -7.77
N TYR A 304 8.38 1.64 -7.00
CA TYR A 304 7.03 1.22 -7.32
C TYR A 304 6.15 2.45 -7.47
N GLN A 305 5.56 2.61 -8.63
CA GLN A 305 4.60 3.66 -8.91
C GLN A 305 3.30 3.03 -9.37
N VAL A 306 2.18 3.59 -8.93
CA VAL A 306 0.86 3.14 -9.36
C VAL A 306 -0.03 4.33 -9.69
N THR A 307 -0.61 4.31 -10.88
CA THR A 307 -1.71 5.19 -11.29
C THR A 307 -3.02 4.47 -11.03
N ILE A 308 -3.93 5.15 -10.38
CA ILE A 308 -5.19 4.61 -9.86
C ILE A 308 -6.32 5.37 -10.53
N GLU A 309 -7.18 4.63 -11.22
CA GLU A 309 -8.28 5.18 -12.01
C GLU A 309 -9.59 4.52 -11.62
N ASP A 310 -10.61 5.30 -11.39
CA ASP A 310 -12.00 4.89 -11.33
C ASP A 310 -12.89 6.12 -11.53
N PRO A 311 -13.41 6.36 -12.74
CA PRO A 311 -14.24 7.52 -13.04
C PRO A 311 -15.62 7.50 -12.35
N THR A 312 -15.99 6.37 -11.72
CA THR A 312 -17.21 6.28 -10.90
C THR A 312 -16.97 6.67 -9.45
N THR A 313 -15.69 6.76 -9.04
CA THR A 313 -15.30 7.11 -7.68
C THR A 313 -14.64 8.48 -7.61
N TRP A 314 -13.65 8.77 -8.46
CA TRP A 314 -12.91 10.03 -8.44
C TRP A 314 -13.10 10.84 -9.72
N THR A 315 -12.93 12.15 -9.60
CA THR A 315 -13.09 13.10 -10.73
C THR A 315 -11.93 13.04 -11.73
N ARG A 316 -10.80 12.41 -11.35
CA ARG A 316 -9.63 12.19 -12.22
C ARG A 316 -8.76 11.06 -11.66
N PRO A 317 -7.88 10.46 -12.49
CA PRO A 317 -6.83 9.55 -12.01
C PRO A 317 -5.85 10.24 -11.05
N TRP A 318 -5.17 9.43 -10.24
CA TRP A 318 -4.11 9.88 -9.35
C TRP A 318 -2.99 8.86 -9.24
N THR A 319 -1.77 9.31 -8.92
CA THR A 319 -0.58 8.49 -8.94
C THR A 319 0.15 8.56 -7.60
N ALA A 320 0.50 7.41 -7.06
CA ALA A 320 1.33 7.25 -5.87
C ALA A 320 2.66 6.58 -6.20
N VAL A 321 3.70 6.86 -5.41
CA VAL A 321 5.03 6.28 -5.55
C VAL A 321 5.60 5.85 -4.21
N GLN A 322 6.32 4.72 -4.21
CA GLN A 322 7.14 4.24 -3.10
C GLN A 322 8.52 3.84 -3.58
N GLU A 323 9.52 4.06 -2.74
CA GLU A 323 10.85 3.47 -2.89
C GLU A 323 10.98 2.32 -1.89
N LEU A 324 11.16 1.12 -2.39
CA LEU A 324 11.33 -0.08 -1.59
C LEU A 324 12.82 -0.44 -1.51
N LYS A 325 13.26 -0.91 -0.37
CA LYS A 325 14.64 -1.35 -0.15
C LYS A 325 14.72 -2.87 -0.14
N LYS A 326 15.79 -3.37 -0.76
CA LYS A 326 16.09 -4.79 -0.78
C LYS A 326 16.48 -5.25 0.62
N ASN A 327 15.86 -6.33 1.09
CA ASN A 327 16.29 -6.98 2.32
C ASN A 327 17.70 -7.56 2.15
N SER A 328 18.49 -7.56 3.22
CA SER A 328 19.81 -8.20 3.21
C SER A 328 19.67 -9.70 2.99
N ASP A 329 20.70 -10.33 2.45
CA ASP A 329 20.72 -11.79 2.22
C ASP A 329 20.51 -12.59 3.51
N GLN A 330 20.93 -12.05 4.65
CA GLN A 330 20.69 -12.64 5.98
C GLN A 330 19.21 -12.62 6.38
N LYS A 331 18.43 -11.65 5.86
CA LYS A 331 16.98 -11.51 6.06
C LYS A 331 16.19 -11.95 4.83
N ASN A 332 16.81 -12.66 3.89
CA ASN A 332 16.20 -13.12 2.66
C ASN A 332 15.27 -14.32 2.91
N GLN A 333 14.37 -14.18 3.87
CA GLN A 333 13.40 -15.19 4.25
C GLN A 333 12.03 -14.57 4.29
N VAL A 334 11.07 -15.28 3.71
CA VAL A 334 9.65 -14.99 3.82
C VAL A 334 9.06 -16.15 4.61
N TYR A 335 8.46 -15.82 5.73
CA TYR A 335 7.77 -16.80 6.55
C TYR A 335 6.33 -16.94 6.06
N GLU A 336 5.79 -18.14 6.14
CA GLU A 336 4.39 -18.37 5.85
C GLU A 336 3.53 -17.66 6.90
N GLY A 337 2.62 -16.82 6.42
CA GLY A 337 1.65 -16.13 7.26
C GLY A 337 0.37 -16.94 7.33
N ASN A 338 0.11 -17.58 8.48
CA ASN A 338 -1.01 -18.50 8.67
C ASN A 338 -2.12 -17.86 9.49
N CYS A 339 -2.81 -16.88 8.91
CA CYS A 339 -3.95 -16.21 9.57
C CYS A 339 -5.06 -17.22 9.90
N HIS A 340 -5.34 -18.17 9.02
CA HIS A 340 -6.42 -19.13 9.21
C HIS A 340 -6.18 -20.09 10.38
N GLU A 341 -4.97 -20.63 10.52
CA GLU A 341 -4.61 -21.55 11.60
C GLU A 341 -4.63 -20.87 12.97
N GLY A 342 -4.33 -19.58 13.02
CA GLY A 342 -4.34 -18.78 14.26
C GLY A 342 -5.66 -18.06 14.54
N ASN A 343 -6.67 -18.20 13.69
CA ASN A 343 -7.89 -17.40 13.77
C ASN A 343 -8.92 -17.95 14.78
N TYR A 344 -8.50 -18.10 16.02
CA TYR A 344 -9.40 -18.50 17.11
C TYR A 344 -10.44 -17.42 17.42
N GLY A 345 -10.18 -16.17 17.12
CA GLY A 345 -11.10 -15.05 17.35
C GLY A 345 -12.42 -15.20 16.59
N LEU A 346 -12.35 -15.46 15.28
CA LEU A 346 -13.54 -15.67 14.45
C LEU A 346 -14.35 -16.89 14.93
N ILE A 347 -13.67 -18.00 15.16
CA ILE A 347 -14.30 -19.23 15.66
C ILE A 347 -14.98 -18.96 17.01
N GLY A 348 -14.29 -18.26 17.93
CA GLY A 348 -14.80 -17.93 19.25
C GLY A 348 -16.04 -17.04 19.20
N MET A 349 -16.04 -16.01 18.34
CA MET A 349 -17.19 -15.11 18.16
C MET A 349 -18.42 -15.86 17.67
N LEU A 350 -18.27 -16.69 16.63
CA LEU A 350 -19.38 -17.48 16.07
C LEU A 350 -19.88 -18.54 17.07
N ALA A 351 -18.97 -19.21 17.76
CA ALA A 351 -19.32 -20.18 18.79
C ALA A 351 -20.06 -19.56 19.98
N ASN A 352 -19.66 -18.36 20.41
CA ASN A 352 -20.34 -17.65 21.49
C ASN A 352 -21.79 -17.30 21.11
N THR A 353 -22.01 -16.86 19.86
CA THR A 353 -23.36 -16.60 19.35
C THR A 353 -24.23 -17.88 19.40
N ARG A 354 -23.68 -19.03 18.94
CA ARG A 354 -24.41 -20.33 19.01
C ARG A 354 -24.69 -20.74 20.46
N ALA A 355 -23.75 -20.48 21.39
CA ALA A 355 -23.95 -20.77 22.80
C ALA A 355 -25.07 -19.91 23.42
N ALA A 356 -25.15 -18.64 23.06
CA ALA A 356 -26.18 -17.71 23.47
C ALA A 356 -27.57 -18.13 22.95
N GLU A 357 -27.67 -18.51 21.67
CA GLU A 357 -28.91 -19.03 21.07
C GLU A 357 -29.40 -20.29 21.80
N LYS A 358 -28.48 -21.21 22.09
CA LYS A 358 -28.80 -22.41 22.85
C LYS A 358 -29.27 -22.10 24.25
N ALA A 359 -28.61 -21.22 24.97
CA ALA A 359 -28.99 -20.78 26.31
C ALA A 359 -30.41 -20.15 26.33
N PHE A 360 -30.72 -19.35 25.32
CA PHE A 360 -32.06 -18.79 25.16
C PHE A 360 -33.13 -19.86 24.92
N ALA A 361 -32.86 -20.79 23.98
CA ALA A 361 -33.77 -21.88 23.70
C ALA A 361 -34.06 -22.77 24.93
N GLU A 362 -33.12 -22.86 25.85
CA GLU A 362 -33.23 -23.59 27.12
C GLU A 362 -33.76 -22.72 28.28
N GLY A 363 -34.17 -21.48 28.02
CA GLY A 363 -34.69 -20.55 29.04
C GLY A 363 -33.66 -20.03 30.04
N ARG A 364 -32.38 -20.11 29.73
CA ARG A 364 -31.25 -19.74 30.60
C ARG A 364 -30.59 -18.40 30.26
N GLY A 365 -31.07 -17.69 29.26
CA GLY A 365 -30.47 -16.42 28.84
C GLY A 365 -31.44 -15.52 28.06
N PRO A 366 -31.08 -14.25 27.82
CA PRO A 366 -31.87 -13.37 26.97
C PRO A 366 -31.86 -13.84 25.52
N ASP A 367 -32.88 -13.44 24.77
CA ASP A 367 -32.90 -13.66 23.32
C ASP A 367 -31.69 -12.93 22.65
N PRO A 368 -30.76 -13.65 22.02
CA PRO A 368 -29.60 -13.06 21.36
C PRO A 368 -29.97 -12.08 20.23
N ALA A 369 -31.15 -12.29 19.60
CA ALA A 369 -31.67 -11.36 18.61
C ALA A 369 -32.03 -9.99 19.20
N THR A 370 -32.17 -9.89 20.52
CA THR A 370 -32.45 -8.64 21.25
C THR A 370 -31.17 -8.00 21.84
N GLN A 371 -30.02 -8.62 21.64
CA GLN A 371 -28.75 -8.14 22.17
C GLN A 371 -27.89 -7.59 21.04
N ASP A 372 -27.34 -6.41 21.24
CA ASP A 372 -26.40 -5.81 20.34
C ASP A 372 -25.01 -5.81 20.99
N ASN A 373 -24.16 -6.71 20.57
CA ASN A 373 -22.81 -6.93 21.09
C ASN A 373 -21.75 -6.36 20.14
N ALA A 374 -21.93 -5.12 19.67
CA ALA A 374 -20.91 -4.49 18.86
C ALA A 374 -19.60 -4.44 19.64
N THR A 375 -18.70 -5.33 19.31
CA THR A 375 -17.30 -5.16 19.68
C THR A 375 -16.79 -4.01 18.85
N GLY A 376 -16.61 -2.85 19.47
CA GLY A 376 -15.95 -1.74 18.83
C GLY A 376 -14.61 -2.25 18.34
N GLY A 377 -14.50 -2.52 17.03
CA GLY A 377 -13.25 -2.93 16.41
C GLY A 377 -12.21 -1.89 16.77
N ALA A 378 -11.17 -2.33 17.47
CA ALA A 378 -10.05 -1.48 17.77
C ALA A 378 -9.55 -0.89 16.45
N GLY A 379 -9.83 0.39 16.19
CA GLY A 379 -9.16 1.15 15.18
C GLY A 379 -9.93 1.70 13.99
N ARG A 380 -11.22 1.49 13.82
CA ARG A 380 -11.95 2.29 12.82
C ARG A 380 -12.51 3.56 13.46
N ARG A 381 -11.74 4.63 13.38
CA ARG A 381 -12.33 5.96 13.44
C ARG A 381 -13.21 6.10 12.20
N ILE A 382 -14.50 6.31 12.39
CA ILE A 382 -15.41 6.79 11.36
C ILE A 382 -15.04 8.27 11.18
N GLU A 383 -14.04 8.56 10.38
CA GLU A 383 -13.68 9.92 9.94
C GLU A 383 -14.46 10.27 8.69
#